data_ee101f92252e7a7ec025e6ff0025c138
#
_entry.id   ee101f92252e7a7ec025e6ff0025c138
#
_cell.length_a   1.000
_cell.length_b   1.000
_cell.length_c   1.000
_cell.angle_alpha   90.00
_cell.angle_beta   90.00
_cell.angle_gamma   90.00
#
_symmetry.space_group_name_H-M   'P 1'
#
loop_
_entity.id
_entity.type
_entity.pdbx_description
1 polymer ?
#
loop_
_entity_poly.entity_id
_entity_poly.type
_entity_poly.pdbx_seq_one_letter_code
_entity_poly.pdbx_strand_id
1 'polypeptide(L)'
;MKIISLFSGAGGLDLGLIQAGNEVIWANDIDKDAVATYRENIGDHIVCDDIKNINIYDLPEADVVVGGFPCQGFSLANRKRTLEDERNQLYKFFYSTIKIKQPKFFIAENVRGILSLGKDRKSVV
;
A
#
# COMPACT_ATOMS: atom_id res chain seq x y z
N MET A 1 2.22 2.14 -17.11
CA MET A 1 3.20 1.57 -16.18
C MET A 1 2.59 0.40 -15.44
N LYS A 2 3.42 -0.55 -15.05
CA LYS A 2 2.99 -1.70 -14.25
C LYS A 2 3.11 -1.38 -12.77
N ILE A 3 2.07 -1.71 -12.02
CA ILE A 3 1.91 -1.29 -10.62
C ILE A 3 1.71 -2.49 -9.71
N ILE A 4 2.40 -2.47 -8.56
CA ILE A 4 2.11 -3.31 -7.41
C ILE A 4 1.34 -2.44 -6.42
N SER A 5 0.18 -2.90 -5.97
CA SER A 5 -0.68 -2.16 -5.05
C SER A 5 -0.79 -2.90 -3.72
N LEU A 6 -0.21 -2.33 -2.68
CA LEU A 6 -0.22 -2.90 -1.34
C LEU A 6 -1.32 -2.25 -0.52
N PHE A 7 -2.01 -3.05 0.29
CA PHE A 7 -3.08 -2.56 1.16
C PHE A 7 -4.11 -1.78 0.36
N SER A 8 -4.58 -2.39 -0.72
CA SER A 8 -5.34 -1.67 -1.75
C SER A 8 -6.75 -1.27 -1.31
N GLY A 9 -7.28 -1.90 -0.28
CA GLY A 9 -8.66 -1.72 0.11
C GLY A 9 -9.60 -2.14 -1.01
N ALA A 10 -10.70 -1.44 -1.17
CA ALA A 10 -11.67 -1.72 -2.22
C ALA A 10 -11.20 -1.27 -3.62
N GLY A 11 -10.06 -0.59 -3.71
CA GLY A 11 -9.42 -0.30 -4.98
C GLY A 11 -9.70 1.07 -5.58
N GLY A 12 -10.10 2.04 -4.77
CA GLY A 12 -10.36 3.38 -5.30
C GLY A 12 -9.15 4.00 -5.99
N LEU A 13 -8.00 3.94 -5.35
CA LEU A 13 -6.77 4.45 -5.94
C LEU A 13 -6.39 3.65 -7.18
N ASP A 14 -6.47 2.33 -7.09
CA ASP A 14 -6.13 1.44 -8.20
C ASP A 14 -6.99 1.73 -9.43
N LEU A 15 -8.28 1.92 -9.22
CA LEU A 15 -9.19 2.24 -10.32
C LEU A 15 -8.79 3.53 -11.01
N GLY A 16 -8.44 4.56 -10.23
CA GLY A 16 -7.99 5.82 -10.79
C GLY A 16 -6.71 5.67 -11.61
N LEU A 17 -5.77 4.86 -11.11
CA LEU A 17 -4.52 4.61 -11.83
C LEU A 17 -4.76 3.83 -13.12
N ILE A 18 -5.68 2.88 -13.12
CA ILE A 18 -6.06 2.12 -14.30
C ILE A 18 -6.71 3.05 -15.33
N GLN A 19 -7.60 3.92 -14.89
CA GLN A 19 -8.24 4.89 -15.78
C GLN A 19 -7.23 5.86 -16.40
N ALA A 20 -6.12 6.09 -15.73
CA ALA A 20 -5.04 6.93 -16.24
C ALA A 20 -4.11 6.18 -17.21
N GLY A 21 -4.40 4.92 -17.53
CA GLY A 21 -3.64 4.15 -18.50
C GLY A 21 -2.60 3.20 -17.92
N ASN A 22 -2.63 2.96 -16.62
CA ASN A 22 -1.70 2.05 -15.97
C ASN A 22 -2.31 0.67 -15.78
N GLU A 23 -1.46 -0.31 -15.52
CA GLU A 23 -1.87 -1.69 -15.26
C GLU A 23 -1.47 -2.09 -13.85
N VAL A 24 -2.44 -2.46 -13.02
CA VAL A 24 -2.16 -3.03 -11.70
C VAL A 24 -1.98 -4.53 -11.88
N ILE A 25 -0.75 -5.00 -11.73
CA ILE A 25 -0.41 -6.40 -12.00
C ILE A 25 -0.52 -7.28 -10.77
N TRP A 26 -0.50 -6.67 -9.59
CA TRP A 26 -0.62 -7.40 -8.34
C TRP A 26 -1.15 -6.45 -7.27
N ALA A 27 -2.06 -6.93 -6.46
CA ALA A 27 -2.63 -6.18 -5.37
C ALA A 27 -2.88 -7.08 -4.17
N ASN A 28 -3.06 -6.49 -3.00
CA ASN A 28 -3.34 -7.24 -1.79
C ASN A 28 -4.13 -6.41 -0.79
N ASP A 29 -4.97 -7.10 -0.03
CA ASP A 29 -5.55 -6.56 1.20
C ASP A 29 -5.92 -7.72 2.11
N ILE A 30 -6.04 -7.45 3.41
CA ILE A 30 -6.42 -8.46 4.38
C ILE A 30 -7.92 -8.54 4.59
N ASP A 31 -8.64 -7.48 4.28
CA ASP A 31 -10.09 -7.39 4.50
C ASP A 31 -10.84 -8.11 3.39
N LYS A 32 -11.54 -9.18 3.77
CA LYS A 32 -12.29 -10.00 2.81
C LYS A 32 -13.35 -9.23 2.07
N ASP A 33 -14.02 -8.30 2.74
CA ASP A 33 -15.07 -7.50 2.11
C ASP A 33 -14.50 -6.52 1.09
N ALA A 34 -13.38 -5.90 1.44
CA ALA A 34 -12.69 -5.00 0.52
C ALA A 34 -12.21 -5.76 -0.72
N VAL A 35 -11.65 -6.94 -0.53
CA VAL A 35 -11.18 -7.79 -1.63
C VAL A 35 -12.33 -8.21 -2.54
N ALA A 36 -13.48 -8.56 -1.95
CA ALA A 36 -14.66 -8.93 -2.73
C ALA A 36 -15.12 -7.76 -3.60
N THR A 37 -15.17 -6.56 -3.05
CA THR A 37 -15.53 -5.35 -3.79
C THR A 37 -14.52 -5.06 -4.90
N TYR A 38 -13.24 -5.22 -4.61
CA TYR A 38 -12.18 -5.03 -5.58
C TYR A 38 -12.35 -5.97 -6.76
N ARG A 39 -12.56 -7.26 -6.49
CA ARG A 39 -12.72 -8.27 -7.53
C ARG A 39 -13.94 -8.00 -8.41
N GLU A 40 -15.01 -7.53 -7.80
CA GLU A 40 -16.23 -7.24 -8.54
C GLU A 40 -16.05 -6.06 -9.49
N ASN A 41 -15.30 -5.04 -9.09
CA ASN A 41 -15.21 -3.78 -9.81
C ASN A 41 -13.95 -3.64 -10.66
N ILE A 42 -12.87 -4.34 -10.32
CA ILE A 42 -11.57 -4.11 -10.94
C ILE A 42 -11.01 -5.38 -11.56
N GLY A 43 -10.84 -6.45 -10.79
CA GLY A 43 -10.29 -7.68 -11.33
C GLY A 43 -9.82 -8.65 -10.27
N ASP A 44 -9.31 -9.80 -10.72
CA ASP A 44 -8.95 -10.92 -9.84
C ASP A 44 -7.48 -10.95 -9.45
N HIS A 45 -6.72 -9.94 -9.81
CA HIS A 45 -5.28 -9.89 -9.52
C HIS A 45 -4.96 -9.51 -8.07
N ILE A 46 -5.94 -9.56 -7.19
CA ILE A 46 -5.77 -9.22 -5.78
C ILE A 46 -5.69 -10.49 -4.93
N VAL A 47 -4.77 -10.48 -3.97
CA VAL A 47 -4.59 -11.56 -3.00
C VAL A 47 -5.15 -11.12 -1.66
N CYS A 48 -6.05 -11.94 -1.11
CA CYS A 48 -6.63 -11.69 0.21
C CYS A 48 -5.78 -12.40 1.26
N ASP A 49 -4.87 -11.67 1.87
CA ASP A 49 -3.99 -12.25 2.89
C ASP A 49 -3.34 -11.14 3.70
N ASP A 50 -2.87 -11.50 4.88
CA ASP A 50 -2.03 -10.62 5.67
C ASP A 50 -0.69 -10.43 4.93
N ILE A 51 -0.27 -9.19 4.80
CA ILE A 51 0.96 -8.88 4.08
C ILE A 51 2.19 -9.57 4.70
N LYS A 52 2.13 -9.88 5.99
CA LYS A 52 3.21 -10.59 6.68
C LYS A 52 3.46 -11.97 6.10
N ASN A 53 2.46 -12.56 5.45
CA ASN A 53 2.56 -13.88 4.83
C ASN A 53 3.08 -13.81 3.40
N ILE A 54 3.32 -12.62 2.88
CA ILE A 54 3.75 -12.41 1.50
C ILE A 54 5.28 -12.25 1.49
N ASN A 55 5.91 -13.00 0.60
CA ASN A 55 7.35 -12.85 0.39
C ASN A 55 7.57 -11.82 -0.73
N ILE A 56 8.26 -10.74 -0.39
CA ILE A 56 8.51 -9.65 -1.33
C ILE A 56 9.22 -10.15 -2.59
N TYR A 57 10.12 -11.10 -2.44
CA TYR A 57 10.88 -11.63 -3.58
C TYR A 57 10.01 -12.38 -4.58
N ASP A 58 8.83 -12.84 -4.15
CA ASP A 58 7.89 -13.51 -5.04
C ASP A 58 6.98 -12.54 -5.80
N LEU A 59 7.02 -11.26 -5.46
CA LEU A 59 6.23 -10.25 -6.16
C LEU A 59 6.80 -10.01 -7.55
N PRO A 60 5.94 -9.67 -8.52
CA PRO A 60 6.42 -9.36 -9.86
C PRO A 60 7.22 -8.07 -9.87
N GLU A 61 7.99 -7.87 -10.92
CA GLU A 61 8.66 -6.59 -11.14
C GLU A 61 7.63 -5.55 -11.58
N ALA A 62 7.81 -4.32 -11.12
CA ALA A 62 6.87 -3.25 -11.43
C ALA A 62 7.58 -1.93 -11.55
N ASP A 63 6.95 -1.00 -12.27
CA ASP A 63 7.45 0.37 -12.40
C ASP A 63 7.07 1.22 -11.20
N VAL A 64 5.95 0.91 -10.57
CA VAL A 64 5.37 1.71 -9.50
C VAL A 64 4.90 0.79 -8.36
N VAL A 65 5.17 1.19 -7.14
CA VAL A 65 4.59 0.55 -5.95
C VAL A 65 3.71 1.58 -5.27
N VAL A 66 2.44 1.24 -5.07
CA VAL A 66 1.53 2.10 -4.33
C VAL A 66 1.11 1.41 -3.04
N GLY A 67 0.89 2.18 -2.00
CA GLY A 67 0.47 1.65 -0.72
C GLY A 67 -0.45 2.60 0.00
N GLY A 68 -1.66 2.12 0.33
CA GLY A 68 -2.61 2.85 1.15
C GLY A 68 -2.64 2.23 2.54
N PHE A 69 -1.51 2.18 3.21
CA PHE A 69 -1.44 1.50 4.50
C PHE A 69 -2.19 2.26 5.57
N PRO A 70 -2.80 1.53 6.53
CA PRO A 70 -3.49 2.20 7.62
C PRO A 70 -2.50 3.02 8.45
N CYS A 71 -2.96 4.17 8.87
CA CYS A 71 -2.11 5.14 9.52
C CYS A 71 -2.38 5.27 11.01
N GLN A 72 -3.03 4.28 11.59
CA GLN A 72 -3.39 4.34 13.01
C GLN A 72 -2.16 4.47 13.91
N GLY A 73 -1.04 3.90 13.50
CA GLY A 73 0.22 4.04 14.21
C GLY A 73 0.81 5.44 14.12
N PHE A 74 0.33 6.25 13.16
CA PHE A 74 0.79 7.62 12.95
C PHE A 74 -0.28 8.64 13.31
N SER A 75 -1.44 8.21 13.77
CA SER A 75 -2.52 9.10 14.15
C SER A 75 -2.10 10.03 15.27
N LEU A 76 -2.50 11.31 15.18
CA LEU A 76 -2.25 12.27 16.23
C LEU A 76 -2.93 11.89 17.55
N ALA A 77 -3.99 11.11 17.49
CA ALA A 77 -4.68 10.63 18.68
C ALA A 77 -3.94 9.51 19.39
N ASN A 78 -3.02 8.85 18.73
CA ASN A 78 -2.23 7.77 19.31
C ASN A 78 -0.91 8.32 19.83
N ARG A 79 -0.87 8.55 21.13
CA ARG A 79 0.31 9.12 21.77
C ARG A 79 1.43 8.13 22.02
N LYS A 80 1.16 6.84 21.83
CA LYS A 80 2.15 5.78 21.98
C LYS A 80 2.67 5.30 20.63
N ARG A 81 2.73 6.19 19.68
CA ARG A 81 3.26 5.87 18.36
C ARG A 81 4.72 5.46 18.47
N THR A 82 5.03 4.27 18.06
CA THR A 82 6.40 3.76 18.04
C THR A 82 6.61 2.95 16.79
N LEU A 83 7.87 2.71 16.45
CA LEU A 83 8.20 1.84 15.33
C LEU A 83 7.86 0.39 15.66
N GLU A 84 7.65 0.08 16.92
CA GLU A 84 7.27 -1.26 17.36
C GLU A 84 5.78 -1.52 17.25
N ASP A 85 4.98 -0.47 17.02
CA ASP A 85 3.54 -0.63 16.83
C ASP A 85 3.29 -1.56 15.65
N GLU A 86 2.41 -2.55 15.85
CA GLU A 86 2.14 -3.55 14.84
C GLU A 86 1.66 -2.93 13.53
N ARG A 87 0.92 -1.82 13.62
CA ARG A 87 0.43 -1.13 12.42
C ARG A 87 1.54 -0.46 11.64
N ASN A 88 2.66 -0.16 12.29
CA ASN A 88 3.84 0.37 11.61
C ASN A 88 4.59 -0.71 10.85
N GLN A 89 4.29 -1.99 11.09
CA GLN A 89 4.87 -3.07 10.30
C GLN A 89 4.45 -2.98 8.83
N LEU A 90 3.26 -2.47 8.57
CA LEU A 90 2.78 -2.29 7.20
C LEU A 90 3.62 -1.24 6.48
N TYR A 91 3.94 -0.15 7.17
CA TYR A 91 4.84 0.87 6.63
C TYR A 91 6.21 0.26 6.33
N LYS A 92 6.73 -0.56 7.24
CA LYS A 92 8.03 -1.23 7.03
C LYS A 92 7.99 -2.14 5.83
N PHE A 93 6.90 -2.86 5.63
CA PHE A 93 6.74 -3.72 4.48
C PHE A 93 6.74 -2.91 3.18
N PHE A 94 6.04 -1.81 3.16
CA PHE A 94 6.01 -0.90 2.03
C PHE A 94 7.42 -0.41 1.69
N TYR A 95 8.14 0.05 2.71
CA TYR A 95 9.51 0.53 2.55
C TYR A 95 10.43 -0.58 2.03
N SER A 96 10.32 -1.78 2.59
CA SER A 96 11.14 -2.92 2.17
C SER A 96 10.83 -3.32 0.72
N THR A 97 9.57 -3.25 0.32
CA THR A 97 9.17 -3.54 -1.05
C THR A 97 9.84 -2.55 -2.02
N ILE A 98 9.82 -1.27 -1.69
CA ILE A 98 10.48 -0.25 -2.51
C ILE A 98 11.98 -0.53 -2.60
N LYS A 99 12.60 -0.86 -1.47
CA LYS A 99 14.04 -1.09 -1.41
C LYS A 99 14.46 -2.30 -2.23
N ILE A 100 13.68 -3.37 -2.18
CA ILE A 100 14.01 -4.63 -2.85
C ILE A 100 13.65 -4.58 -4.33
N LYS A 101 12.47 -4.07 -4.67
CA LYS A 101 11.99 -4.04 -6.05
C LYS A 101 12.50 -2.85 -6.85
N GLN A 102 12.91 -1.80 -6.19
CA GLN A 102 13.44 -0.59 -6.83
C GLN A 102 12.58 -0.08 -7.98
N PRO A 103 11.31 0.21 -7.72
CA PRO A 103 10.45 0.75 -8.76
C PRO A 103 10.92 2.15 -9.15
N LYS A 104 10.47 2.61 -10.31
CA LYS A 104 10.79 3.97 -10.76
C LYS A 104 10.10 5.03 -9.91
N PHE A 105 8.89 4.71 -9.43
CA PHE A 105 8.10 5.62 -8.60
C PHE A 105 7.41 4.86 -7.50
N PHE A 106 7.03 5.57 -6.45
CA PHE A 106 6.13 5.01 -5.43
C PHE A 106 5.13 6.08 -5.01
N ILE A 107 3.96 5.63 -4.58
CA ILE A 107 2.90 6.49 -4.08
C ILE A 107 2.49 5.94 -2.72
N ALA A 108 2.55 6.78 -1.70
CA ALA A 108 2.11 6.41 -0.36
C ALA A 108 0.92 7.27 0.01
N GLU A 109 -0.22 6.63 0.25
CA GLU A 109 -1.41 7.30 0.70
C GLU A 109 -1.60 7.04 2.19
N ASN A 110 -1.81 8.11 2.94
CA ASN A 110 -1.99 7.99 4.37
C ASN A 110 -2.69 9.23 4.90
N VAL A 111 -2.97 9.25 6.20
CA VAL A 111 -3.58 10.43 6.80
C VAL A 111 -2.55 11.47 7.18
N ARG A 112 -3.06 12.63 7.56
CA ARG A 112 -2.24 13.77 7.95
C ARG A 112 -1.23 13.46 9.04
N GLY A 113 -1.52 12.47 9.89
CA GLY A 113 -0.63 12.13 10.99
C GLY A 113 0.77 11.74 10.56
N ILE A 114 0.92 11.17 9.37
CA ILE A 114 2.24 10.78 8.88
C ILE A 114 3.07 12.02 8.54
N LEU A 115 2.46 13.03 7.97
CA LEU A 115 3.15 14.28 7.66
C LEU A 115 3.58 15.00 8.92
N SER A 116 2.72 15.05 9.93
CA SER A 116 3.04 15.67 11.19
C SER A 116 4.15 14.93 11.92
N LEU A 117 4.11 13.63 11.92
CA LEU A 117 5.07 12.81 12.64
C LEU A 117 6.47 12.93 12.07
N GLY A 118 6.59 12.88 10.77
CA GLY A 118 7.89 12.95 10.12
C GLY A 118 8.31 14.32 9.68
N LYS A 119 7.39 15.28 9.72
CA LYS A 119 7.61 16.61 9.16
C LYS A 119 8.09 16.56 7.71
N ASP A 120 7.77 15.48 7.04
CA ASP A 120 8.21 15.22 5.68
C ASP A 120 7.00 15.12 4.78
N ARG A 121 6.87 16.08 3.89
CA ARG A 121 5.76 16.13 2.95
C ARG A 121 6.08 15.45 1.62
N LYS A 122 7.31 15.01 1.47
CA LYS A 122 7.77 14.38 0.24
C LYS A 122 7.47 12.90 0.21
N SER A 123 7.12 12.31 1.32
CA SER A 123 6.78 10.90 1.39
C SER A 123 5.46 10.58 0.71
N VAL A 124 4.70 11.60 0.34
CA VAL A 124 3.41 11.45 -0.31
C VAL A 124 3.52 11.99 -1.73
N VAL A 125 3.22 11.15 -2.69
CA VAL A 125 3.28 11.54 -4.09
C VAL A 125 2.17 10.90 -4.87
#